data_9a8dac1fd1b56216d54cea8906a923c0
#
_entry.id   9a8dac1fd1b56216d54cea8906a923c0
#
_cell.length_a   1.000
_cell.length_b   1.000
_cell.length_c   1.000
_cell.angle_alpha   90.00
_cell.angle_beta   90.00
_cell.angle_gamma   90.00
#
_symmetry.space_group_name_H-M   'P 1'
#
loop_
_entity.id
_entity.type
_entity.pdbx_description
1 polymer ?
#
loop_
_entity_poly.entity_id
_entity_poly.type
_entity_poly.pdbx_seq_one_letter_code
_entity_poly.pdbx_strand_id
1 'polypeptide(L)'
;ISTSSPYSRFGLGDLQQNILPVFSGFGGASVSFSDPKVINPYNPASYTSFGPNSFLLSTGGWYKNTTMYNTTDQQVTNNNGFSHLTLGFPLTKSIGASVGMLPFSSIGYEMSTDIVDAENPSHTASANYYGDGGISKIYFGAAYKLSDDLSLGANASFLFGGLNRRKQLVYD
;
A
#
# COMPACT_ATOMS: atom_id res chain seq x y z
N ILE A 1 -2.04 5.01 -12.13
CA ILE A 1 -2.75 3.80 -11.63
C ILE A 1 -1.73 3.00 -10.85
N SER A 2 -2.03 2.64 -9.61
CA SER A 2 -1.11 1.93 -8.72
C SER A 2 -1.14 0.40 -8.90
N THR A 3 -2.12 -0.13 -9.63
CA THR A 3 -2.22 -1.55 -10.00
C THR A 3 -2.96 -1.71 -11.33
N SER A 4 -2.66 -2.78 -12.06
CA SER A 4 -3.34 -3.18 -13.30
C SER A 4 -3.73 -4.66 -13.22
N SER A 5 -4.15 -5.10 -12.05
CA SER A 5 -4.45 -6.49 -11.76
C SER A 5 -5.95 -6.76 -11.84
N PRO A 6 -6.42 -7.73 -12.68
CA PRO A 6 -7.81 -8.17 -12.70
C PRO A 6 -8.28 -8.69 -11.33
N TYR A 7 -7.36 -9.21 -10.52
CA TYR A 7 -7.65 -9.73 -9.18
C TYR A 7 -8.01 -8.63 -8.19
N SER A 8 -7.63 -7.37 -8.45
CA SER A 8 -8.01 -6.22 -7.63
C SER A 8 -9.52 -5.92 -7.63
N ARG A 9 -10.30 -6.63 -8.48
CA ARG A 9 -11.76 -6.56 -8.52
C ARG A 9 -12.43 -7.02 -7.21
N PHE A 10 -11.77 -7.89 -6.46
CA PHE A 10 -12.37 -8.53 -5.29
C PHE A 10 -11.97 -7.83 -3.98
N GLY A 11 -12.88 -7.87 -2.98
CA GLY A 11 -12.63 -7.38 -1.63
C GLY A 11 -12.23 -5.91 -1.58
N LEU A 12 -11.12 -5.62 -0.91
CA LEU A 12 -10.52 -4.29 -0.80
C LEU A 12 -9.53 -3.96 -1.93
N GLY A 13 -9.44 -4.79 -2.96
CA GLY A 13 -8.44 -4.68 -4.01
C GLY A 13 -7.12 -5.37 -3.65
N ASP A 14 -6.06 -5.03 -4.38
CA ASP A 14 -4.71 -5.52 -4.10
C ASP A 14 -4.17 -4.85 -2.85
N LEU A 15 -3.93 -5.64 -1.81
CA LEU A 15 -3.28 -5.15 -0.59
C LEU A 15 -1.82 -4.79 -0.91
N GLN A 16 -1.43 -3.59 -0.55
CA GLN A 16 -0.07 -3.13 -0.76
C GLN A 16 0.86 -3.78 0.28
N GLN A 17 1.86 -4.52 -0.21
CA GLN A 17 2.97 -4.93 0.63
C GLN A 17 3.82 -3.70 0.93
N ASN A 18 3.53 -3.04 2.04
CA ASN A 18 4.21 -1.81 2.44
C ASN A 18 5.60 -2.13 3.02
N ILE A 19 6.44 -2.80 2.25
CA ILE A 19 7.85 -2.93 2.61
C ILE A 19 8.51 -1.58 2.32
N LEU A 20 8.88 -0.86 3.36
CA LEU A 20 9.66 0.37 3.17
C LEU A 20 10.97 0.03 2.43
N PRO A 21 11.43 0.88 1.52
CA PRO A 21 12.64 0.61 0.72
C PRO A 21 13.87 0.25 1.56
N VAL A 22 14.01 0.84 2.74
CA VAL A 22 15.10 0.54 3.68
C VAL A 22 15.10 -0.93 4.12
N PHE A 23 13.95 -1.59 4.19
CA PHE A 23 13.83 -2.99 4.58
C PHE A 23 13.88 -3.98 3.41
N SER A 24 13.82 -3.49 2.17
CA SER A 24 13.87 -4.34 0.98
C SER A 24 15.18 -5.12 0.89
N GLY A 25 16.29 -4.50 1.30
CA GLY A 25 17.59 -5.16 1.36
C GLY A 25 17.69 -6.32 2.37
N PHE A 26 16.77 -6.36 3.33
CA PHE A 26 16.67 -7.43 4.35
C PHE A 26 15.51 -8.40 4.06
N GLY A 27 15.06 -8.47 2.82
CA GLY A 27 13.92 -9.31 2.45
C GLY A 27 12.58 -8.90 3.09
N GLY A 28 12.47 -7.63 3.53
CA GLY A 28 11.28 -7.11 4.21
C GLY A 28 11.25 -7.35 5.73
N ALA A 29 12.29 -7.95 6.31
CA ALA A 29 12.39 -8.16 7.76
C ALA A 29 12.49 -6.80 8.48
N SER A 30 11.42 -6.39 9.12
CA SER A 30 11.30 -5.06 9.75
C SER A 30 10.90 -5.12 11.22
N VAL A 31 10.26 -6.21 11.66
CA VAL A 31 9.61 -6.28 12.99
C VAL A 31 10.59 -6.07 14.14
N SER A 32 11.81 -6.57 14.03
CA SER A 32 12.85 -6.44 15.07
C SER A 32 13.82 -5.30 14.80
N PHE A 33 13.69 -4.60 13.67
CA PHE A 33 14.64 -3.56 13.30
C PHE A 33 14.42 -2.28 14.10
N SER A 34 15.49 -1.80 14.73
CA SER A 34 15.54 -0.53 15.45
C SER A 34 16.83 0.19 15.12
N ASP A 35 16.72 1.44 14.66
CA ASP A 35 17.86 2.29 14.32
C ASP A 35 17.48 3.74 14.63
N PRO A 36 18.38 4.56 15.20
CA PRO A 36 18.08 5.94 15.57
C PRO A 36 17.80 6.87 14.37
N LYS A 37 18.08 6.44 13.15
CA LYS A 37 17.90 7.22 11.91
C LYS A 37 16.80 6.67 11.02
N VAL A 38 16.10 5.61 11.41
CA VAL A 38 15.07 4.94 10.61
C VAL A 38 13.74 4.92 11.35
N ILE A 39 12.71 5.43 10.69
CA ILE A 39 11.34 5.32 11.19
C ILE A 39 10.79 3.96 10.78
N ASN A 40 10.44 3.13 11.76
CA ASN A 40 9.88 1.81 11.53
C ASN A 40 8.44 1.70 12.03
N PRO A 41 7.43 1.91 11.16
CA PRO A 41 6.02 1.83 11.57
C PRO A 41 5.56 0.40 11.92
N TYR A 42 6.35 -0.62 11.60
CA TYR A 42 6.05 -2.03 11.91
C TYR A 42 6.56 -2.46 13.29
N ASN A 43 7.48 -1.66 13.84
CA ASN A 43 7.97 -1.82 15.21
C ASN A 43 7.86 -0.48 15.95
N PRO A 44 6.71 -0.14 16.52
CA PRO A 44 6.56 1.14 17.19
C PRO A 44 7.48 1.31 18.40
N ALA A 45 7.92 0.23 19.06
CA ALA A 45 8.88 0.32 20.15
C ALA A 45 10.22 0.94 19.70
N SER A 46 10.58 0.85 18.41
CA SER A 46 11.79 1.46 17.85
C SER A 46 11.82 2.98 17.90
N TYR A 47 10.68 3.65 18.11
CA TYR A 47 10.65 5.12 18.21
C TYR A 47 11.42 5.64 19.43
N THR A 48 11.64 4.83 20.44
CA THR A 48 12.47 5.18 21.60
C THR A 48 13.96 5.27 21.27
N SER A 49 14.40 4.76 20.14
CA SER A 49 15.79 4.81 19.70
C SER A 49 16.17 6.08 18.98
N PHE A 50 15.21 6.97 18.64
CA PHE A 50 15.49 8.23 17.97
C PHE A 50 16.48 9.07 18.78
N GLY A 51 17.48 9.61 18.08
CA GLY A 51 18.49 10.44 18.71
C GLY A 51 17.89 11.71 19.36
N PRO A 52 18.46 12.21 20.46
CA PRO A 52 17.98 13.42 21.10
C PRO A 52 18.03 14.59 20.12
N ASN A 53 16.99 15.44 20.13
CA ASN A 53 16.82 16.58 19.24
C ASN A 53 16.82 16.23 17.75
N SER A 54 16.51 14.99 17.40
CA SER A 54 16.40 14.57 15.99
C SER A 54 14.97 14.81 15.47
N PHE A 55 14.87 15.13 14.20
CA PHE A 55 13.63 15.13 13.45
C PHE A 55 13.86 14.30 12.19
N LEU A 56 13.10 13.24 12.05
CA LEU A 56 13.24 12.31 10.94
C LEU A 56 12.06 12.50 9.98
N LEU A 57 12.38 12.66 8.71
CA LEU A 57 11.42 12.65 7.62
C LEU A 57 11.82 11.55 6.65
N SER A 58 10.89 10.65 6.35
CA SER A 58 11.07 9.63 5.32
C SER A 58 9.91 9.66 4.35
N THR A 59 10.23 9.67 3.07
CA THR A 59 9.23 9.61 1.99
C THR A 59 9.77 8.75 0.87
N GLY A 60 8.90 8.15 0.10
CA GLY A 60 9.29 7.29 -1.00
C GLY A 60 8.18 7.05 -2.01
N GLY A 61 8.60 6.64 -3.20
CA GLY A 61 7.75 6.16 -4.26
C GLY A 61 8.31 4.87 -4.84
N TRP A 62 7.52 4.20 -5.64
CA TRP A 62 7.95 3.01 -6.37
C TRP A 62 7.52 3.09 -7.83
N TYR A 63 8.28 2.40 -8.65
CA TYR A 63 7.99 2.19 -10.06
C TYR A 63 8.14 0.71 -10.37
N LYS A 64 7.12 0.12 -11.01
CA LYS A 64 7.09 -1.29 -11.38
C LYS A 64 6.75 -1.45 -12.84
N ASN A 65 7.60 -2.13 -13.57
CA ASN A 65 7.34 -2.59 -14.92
C ASN A 65 6.96 -4.06 -14.84
N THR A 66 5.79 -4.42 -15.36
CA THR A 66 5.29 -5.80 -15.36
C THR A 66 5.05 -6.20 -16.81
N THR A 67 5.69 -7.28 -17.23
CA THR A 67 5.42 -7.91 -18.51
C THR A 67 4.62 -9.19 -18.29
N MET A 68 3.44 -9.25 -18.87
CA MET A 68 2.59 -10.42 -18.85
C MET A 68 2.71 -11.12 -20.22
N TYR A 69 2.92 -12.43 -20.16
CA TYR A 69 3.00 -13.26 -21.35
C TYR A 69 1.79 -14.19 -21.42
N ASN A 70 1.18 -14.26 -22.58
CA ASN A 70 0.28 -15.34 -22.96
C ASN A 70 0.91 -16.10 -24.13
N THR A 71 0.36 -17.24 -24.52
CA THR A 71 0.88 -18.08 -25.61
C THR A 71 1.05 -17.32 -26.93
N THR A 72 0.27 -16.26 -27.15
CA THR A 72 0.18 -15.51 -28.41
C THR A 72 0.56 -14.04 -28.28
N ASP A 73 0.45 -13.45 -27.07
CA ASP A 73 0.57 -12.01 -26.86
C ASP A 73 1.45 -11.66 -25.65
N GLN A 74 2.07 -10.49 -25.74
CA GLN A 74 2.84 -9.90 -24.68
C GLN A 74 2.25 -8.53 -24.34
N GLN A 75 1.93 -8.32 -23.07
CA GLN A 75 1.46 -7.05 -22.56
C GLN A 75 2.45 -6.47 -21.55
N VAL A 76 2.88 -5.25 -21.77
CA VAL A 76 3.75 -4.51 -20.85
C VAL A 76 2.91 -3.45 -20.14
N THR A 77 2.95 -3.47 -18.81
CA THR A 77 2.25 -2.51 -17.98
C THR A 77 3.21 -1.82 -17.03
N ASN A 78 3.15 -0.50 -17.00
CA ASN A 78 3.95 0.35 -16.13
C ASN A 78 3.07 0.91 -15.01
N ASN A 79 3.41 0.59 -13.77
CA ASN A 79 2.75 1.09 -12.59
C ASN A 79 3.72 1.90 -11.75
N ASN A 80 3.23 2.96 -11.15
CA ASN A 80 3.98 3.76 -10.20
C ASN A 80 3.08 4.15 -9.04
N GLY A 81 3.68 4.49 -7.93
CA GLY A 81 2.90 4.86 -6.77
C GLY A 81 3.72 5.47 -5.66
N PHE A 82 3.00 6.08 -4.76
CA PHE A 82 3.49 6.55 -3.50
C PHE A 82 3.75 5.36 -2.57
N SER A 83 4.86 5.36 -1.85
CA SER A 83 5.22 4.29 -0.91
C SER A 83 4.90 4.69 0.53
N HIS A 84 5.40 5.83 0.97
CA HIS A 84 5.19 6.29 2.34
C HIS A 84 5.58 7.75 2.50
N LEU A 85 4.99 8.38 3.52
CA LEU A 85 5.43 9.62 4.12
C LEU A 85 5.36 9.43 5.63
N THR A 86 6.49 9.51 6.31
CA THR A 86 6.57 9.30 7.75
C THR A 86 7.45 10.36 8.41
N LEU A 87 7.02 10.80 9.59
CA LEU A 87 7.73 11.71 10.45
C LEU A 87 7.99 11.00 11.78
N GLY A 88 9.18 11.19 12.33
CA GLY A 88 9.56 10.64 13.62
C GLY A 88 10.35 11.64 14.43
N PHE A 89 10.09 11.71 15.71
CA PHE A 89 10.77 12.64 16.62
C PHE A 89 10.71 12.15 18.07
N PRO A 90 11.75 12.39 18.86
CA PRO A 90 11.69 12.17 20.29
C PRO A 90 10.86 13.29 20.97
N LEU A 91 9.92 12.90 21.82
CA LEU A 91 9.18 13.84 22.68
C LEU A 91 9.95 14.14 23.96
N THR A 92 10.58 13.10 24.51
CA THR A 92 11.44 13.18 25.69
C THR A 92 12.61 12.20 25.53
N LYS A 93 13.48 12.11 26.52
CA LYS A 93 14.58 11.11 26.52
C LYS A 93 14.07 9.66 26.53
N SER A 94 12.84 9.43 26.96
CA SER A 94 12.24 8.09 27.09
C SER A 94 11.01 7.89 26.19
N ILE A 95 10.52 8.94 25.52
CA ILE A 95 9.32 8.86 24.69
C ILE A 95 9.66 9.27 23.27
N GLY A 96 9.41 8.39 22.33
CA GLY A 96 9.46 8.66 20.89
C GLY A 96 8.06 8.63 20.28
N ALA A 97 7.86 9.41 19.23
CA ALA A 97 6.61 9.45 18.50
C ALA A 97 6.84 9.43 16.98
N SER A 98 5.86 8.91 16.27
CA SER A 98 5.85 8.92 14.81
C SER A 98 4.44 9.11 14.29
N VAL A 99 4.35 9.80 13.16
CA VAL A 99 3.12 9.93 12.38
C VAL A 99 3.44 9.67 10.92
N GLY A 100 2.52 9.06 10.20
CA GLY A 100 2.76 8.83 8.79
C GLY A 100 1.55 8.36 8.02
N MET A 101 1.74 8.35 6.70
CA MET A 101 0.76 7.88 5.74
C MET A 101 1.40 6.82 4.84
N LEU A 102 0.68 5.71 4.67
CA LEU A 102 1.06 4.59 3.80
C LEU A 102 -0.13 4.16 2.95
N PRO A 103 0.04 3.76 1.70
CA PRO A 103 -1.02 3.11 0.94
C PRO A 103 -1.37 1.77 1.61
N PHE A 104 -2.65 1.44 1.64
CA PHE A 104 -3.14 0.17 2.22
C PHE A 104 -3.59 -0.80 1.14
N SER A 105 -4.40 -0.32 0.20
CA SER A 105 -4.85 -1.13 -0.94
C SER A 105 -5.08 -0.28 -2.17
N SER A 106 -5.15 -0.92 -3.34
CA SER A 106 -5.46 -0.25 -4.60
C SER A 106 -6.30 -1.13 -5.51
N ILE A 107 -7.17 -0.49 -6.30
CA ILE A 107 -7.92 -1.10 -7.38
C ILE A 107 -7.52 -0.45 -8.71
N GLY A 108 -7.29 -1.29 -9.72
CA GLY A 108 -7.03 -0.82 -11.08
C GLY A 108 -7.24 -1.98 -12.04
N TYR A 109 -8.39 -2.03 -12.70
CA TYR A 109 -8.67 -3.01 -13.73
C TYR A 109 -9.62 -2.45 -14.78
N GLU A 110 -9.43 -2.94 -15.99
CA GLU A 110 -10.34 -2.76 -17.11
C GLU A 110 -10.47 -4.13 -17.80
N MET A 111 -11.68 -4.63 -17.88
CA MET A 111 -11.95 -5.94 -18.48
C MET A 111 -13.21 -5.84 -19.34
N SER A 112 -13.16 -6.45 -20.51
CA SER A 112 -14.30 -6.62 -21.40
C SER A 112 -14.62 -8.11 -21.54
N THR A 113 -15.90 -8.45 -21.54
CA THR A 113 -16.38 -9.82 -21.77
C THR A 113 -17.59 -9.73 -22.70
N ASP A 114 -17.54 -10.49 -23.77
CA ASP A 114 -18.69 -10.63 -24.65
C ASP A 114 -19.72 -11.58 -24.04
N ILE A 115 -20.94 -11.12 -23.99
CA ILE A 115 -22.08 -11.87 -23.51
C ILE A 115 -22.91 -12.20 -24.75
N VAL A 116 -23.02 -13.48 -25.08
CA VAL A 116 -23.90 -13.99 -26.13
C VAL A 116 -25.25 -14.34 -25.46
N ASP A 117 -26.32 -13.84 -26.00
CA ASP A 117 -27.66 -14.20 -25.53
C ASP A 117 -27.91 -15.70 -25.85
N ALA A 118 -28.22 -16.50 -24.84
CA ALA A 118 -28.46 -17.91 -25.00
C ALA A 118 -29.73 -18.22 -25.82
N GLU A 119 -30.69 -17.28 -25.84
CA GLU A 119 -31.96 -17.45 -26.60
C GLU A 119 -31.85 -16.86 -28.03
N ASN A 120 -30.97 -15.84 -28.24
CA ASN A 120 -30.76 -15.22 -29.52
C ASN A 120 -29.25 -14.98 -29.76
N PRO A 121 -28.54 -15.97 -30.36
CA PRO A 121 -27.10 -15.85 -30.61
C PRO A 121 -26.68 -14.69 -31.55
N SER A 122 -27.66 -14.09 -32.25
CA SER A 122 -27.42 -12.91 -33.10
C SER A 122 -27.33 -11.60 -32.32
N HIS A 123 -27.71 -11.60 -31.06
CA HIS A 123 -27.58 -10.42 -30.20
C HIS A 123 -26.36 -10.63 -29.29
N THR A 124 -25.35 -9.82 -29.53
CA THR A 124 -24.16 -9.74 -28.70
C THR A 124 -24.20 -8.49 -27.85
N ALA A 125 -23.82 -8.61 -26.60
CA ALA A 125 -23.62 -7.49 -25.70
C ALA A 125 -22.23 -7.60 -25.11
N SER A 126 -21.52 -6.47 -25.04
CA SER A 126 -20.23 -6.41 -24.35
C SER A 126 -20.41 -5.87 -22.95
N ALA A 127 -19.95 -6.60 -21.94
CA ALA A 127 -19.90 -6.13 -20.56
C ALA A 127 -18.50 -5.63 -20.24
N ASN A 128 -18.39 -4.33 -20.02
CA ASN A 128 -17.15 -3.69 -19.63
C ASN A 128 -17.15 -3.45 -18.12
N TYR A 129 -16.08 -3.88 -17.46
CA TYR A 129 -15.88 -3.73 -16.03
C TYR A 129 -14.68 -2.84 -15.78
N TYR A 130 -14.90 -1.77 -15.04
CA TYR A 130 -13.86 -0.81 -14.66
C TYR A 130 -13.76 -0.74 -13.15
N GLY A 131 -12.56 -0.65 -12.67
CA GLY A 131 -12.29 -0.40 -11.26
C GLY A 131 -11.13 0.54 -11.08
N ASP A 132 -11.31 1.53 -10.22
CA ASP A 132 -10.29 2.50 -9.85
C ASP A 132 -10.40 2.90 -8.39
N GLY A 133 -9.30 3.36 -7.83
CA GLY A 133 -9.24 3.88 -6.48
C GLY A 133 -8.25 3.18 -5.58
N GLY A 134 -8.30 3.54 -4.31
CA GLY A 134 -7.41 2.98 -3.29
C GLY A 134 -7.76 3.46 -1.89
N ILE A 135 -7.24 2.72 -0.93
CA ILE A 135 -7.33 3.02 0.50
C ILE A 135 -5.93 3.35 0.99
N SER A 136 -5.82 4.43 1.73
CA SER A 136 -4.60 4.82 2.44
C SER A 136 -4.79 4.66 3.94
N LYS A 137 -3.69 4.50 4.66
CA LYS A 137 -3.62 4.40 6.10
C LYS A 137 -2.81 5.56 6.65
N ILE A 138 -3.40 6.38 7.51
CA ILE A 138 -2.67 7.28 8.41
C ILE A 138 -2.47 6.55 9.74
N TYR A 139 -1.29 6.71 10.33
CA TYR A 139 -1.01 6.20 11.67
C TYR A 139 -0.40 7.29 12.55
N PHE A 140 -0.65 7.15 13.84
CA PHE A 140 -0.01 7.88 14.93
C PHE A 140 0.55 6.84 15.88
N GLY A 141 1.83 6.94 16.16
CA GLY A 141 2.53 6.01 17.03
C GLY A 141 3.27 6.70 18.15
N ALA A 142 3.34 6.03 19.28
CA ALA A 142 4.15 6.43 20.40
C ALA A 142 4.83 5.21 21.03
N ALA A 143 5.98 5.45 21.62
CA ALA A 143 6.74 4.45 22.33
C ALA A 143 7.30 5.02 23.63
N TYR A 144 7.39 4.17 24.63
CA TYR A 144 7.96 4.49 25.93
C TYR A 144 9.05 3.48 26.30
N LYS A 145 10.21 4.00 26.69
CA LYS A 145 11.35 3.21 27.17
C LYS A 145 11.18 2.97 28.67
N LEU A 146 10.87 1.72 29.03
CA LEU A 146 10.70 1.32 30.43
C LEU A 146 12.04 1.10 31.13
N SER A 147 13.00 0.47 30.44
CA SER A 147 14.37 0.26 30.89
C SER A 147 15.33 0.36 29.70
N ASP A 148 16.62 0.19 29.93
CA ASP A 148 17.59 0.23 28.81
C ASP A 148 17.39 -0.88 27.80
N ASP A 149 16.82 -2.01 28.22
CA ASP A 149 16.60 -3.19 27.37
C ASP A 149 15.14 -3.39 26.97
N LEU A 150 14.20 -2.62 27.55
CA LEU A 150 12.77 -2.81 27.30
C LEU A 150 12.05 -1.52 26.89
N SER A 151 11.46 -1.56 25.73
CA SER A 151 10.61 -0.49 25.21
C SER A 151 9.26 -1.04 24.78
N LEU A 152 8.21 -0.31 25.05
CA LEU A 152 6.85 -0.60 24.58
C LEU A 152 6.41 0.48 23.61
N GLY A 153 5.71 0.08 22.56
CA GLY A 153 5.17 1.03 21.58
C GLY A 153 3.87 0.54 20.99
N ALA A 154 3.06 1.49 20.56
CA ALA A 154 1.79 1.23 19.90
C ALA A 154 1.54 2.24 18.78
N ASN A 155 0.82 1.79 17.73
CA ASN A 155 0.30 2.63 16.65
C ASN A 155 -1.23 2.56 16.66
N ALA A 156 -1.88 3.71 16.58
CA ALA A 156 -3.28 3.83 16.19
C ALA A 156 -3.34 4.19 14.71
N SER A 157 -4.21 3.54 13.95
CA SER A 157 -4.30 3.74 12.50
C SER A 157 -5.73 4.00 12.06
N PHE A 158 -5.87 4.90 11.08
CA PHE A 158 -7.13 5.21 10.43
C PHE A 158 -7.02 4.96 8.92
N LEU A 159 -7.98 4.23 8.36
CA LEU A 159 -8.07 3.94 6.93
C LEU A 159 -9.03 4.92 6.27
N PHE A 160 -8.64 5.47 5.13
CA PHE A 160 -9.45 6.39 4.35
C PHE A 160 -9.19 6.21 2.85
N GLY A 161 -10.15 6.59 2.04
CA GLY A 161 -10.07 6.46 0.58
C GLY A 161 -11.39 6.00 -0.02
N GLY A 162 -11.39 5.68 -1.30
CA GLY A 162 -12.56 5.22 -2.04
C GLY A 162 -12.19 4.18 -3.09
N LEU A 163 -13.07 3.22 -3.27
CA LEU A 163 -12.97 2.16 -4.26
C LEU A 163 -14.19 2.27 -5.20
N ASN A 164 -13.95 2.60 -6.45
CA ASN A 164 -14.99 2.74 -7.46
C ASN A 164 -15.02 1.49 -8.33
N ARG A 165 -16.21 0.96 -8.56
CA ARG A 165 -16.45 -0.16 -9.45
C ARG A 165 -17.62 0.16 -10.36
N ARG A 166 -17.42 0.03 -11.65
CA ARG A 166 -18.45 0.32 -12.67
C ARG A 166 -18.60 -0.89 -13.58
N LYS A 167 -19.83 -1.17 -13.95
CA LYS A 167 -20.18 -2.13 -15.00
C LYS A 167 -20.96 -1.37 -16.06
N GLN A 168 -20.53 -1.48 -17.30
CA GLN A 168 -21.22 -0.90 -18.46
C GLN A 168 -21.60 -2.05 -19.40
N LEU A 169 -22.86 -2.09 -19.82
CA LEU A 169 -23.34 -3.00 -20.87
C LEU A 169 -23.48 -2.18 -22.16
N VAL A 170 -22.90 -2.65 -23.21
CA VAL A 170 -23.02 -2.10 -24.57
C VAL A 170 -23.70 -3.16 -25.41
N TYR A 171 -24.83 -2.81 -26.00
CA TYR A 171 -25.60 -3.65 -26.91
C TYR A 171 -25.28 -3.23 -28.35
N ASP A 172 -25.01 -4.21 -29.21
CA ASP A 172 -24.88 -4.02 -30.65
C ASP A 172 -26.25 -4.04 -31.34
#